data_56966065336306ba18a26c12a0b88abb
#
_entry.id   56966065336306ba18a26c12a0b88abb
#
_cell.length_a   1.000
_cell.length_b   1.000
_cell.length_c   1.000
_cell.angle_alpha   90.00
_cell.angle_beta   90.00
_cell.angle_gamma   90.00
#
_symmetry.space_group_name_H-M   'P 1'
#
loop_
_entity.id
_entity.type
_entity.pdbx_description
1 polymer ?
#
loop_
_entity_poly.entity_id
_entity_poly.type
_entity_poly.pdbx_seq_one_letter_code
_entity_poly.pdbx_strand_id
1 'polypeptide(L)'
;MRSVILLSALLCLFGLGQSAARATEPSAETSSLDHILLWGHDIDQLTAILTVKLGLQVRPGRNPGGVANRYVRMSDGSYLELESITRPNPDMDPGMRADQAMLHGSLGSRTFGLRTSALDQMRLFLLHEGLNPTAIFSASPTDPDGAGPSKPPRWRLFAFEHQPLSSNLFFIDYASVDATPARMADDQVARMHPDSARELSAIWLLSSNADADRKQFERMGFTGAARVRMPQLAAQGYWVSVGPKRIFMLQPDGPGLAADALRKGGPQVLGISIGVADLEKAKRWVERGYEKELARYQGSLGDSFLAPTQDDLGLLIEFHALPTTTIGPAPIRR
;
A
#
# COMPACT_ATOMS: atom_id res chain seq x y z
N MET A 1 72.37 32.62 -43.17
CA MET A 1 70.94 32.56 -43.52
C MET A 1 70.50 31.11 -43.25
N ARG A 2 69.84 30.81 -42.12
CA ARG A 2 69.32 29.51 -41.80
C ARG A 2 67.83 29.68 -41.53
N SER A 3 67.02 29.13 -42.40
CA SER A 3 65.54 29.12 -42.27
C SER A 3 65.10 28.07 -41.25
N VAL A 4 64.34 28.49 -40.24
CA VAL A 4 63.69 27.63 -39.28
C VAL A 4 62.24 27.36 -39.70
N ILE A 5 61.93 26.11 -40.00
CA ILE A 5 60.58 25.66 -40.34
C ILE A 5 59.86 25.32 -39.00
N LEU A 6 58.84 26.08 -38.68
CA LEU A 6 57.93 25.74 -37.57
C LEU A 6 56.87 24.69 -38.01
N LEU A 7 56.91 23.51 -37.40
CA LEU A 7 55.91 22.49 -37.61
C LEU A 7 54.83 22.65 -36.55
N SER A 8 53.64 23.11 -36.94
CA SER A 8 52.48 23.20 -36.04
C SER A 8 51.80 21.85 -35.95
N ALA A 9 51.88 21.19 -34.78
CA ALA A 9 51.15 19.99 -34.50
C ALA A 9 49.73 20.35 -34.00
N LEU A 10 48.73 19.98 -34.80
CA LEU A 10 47.32 20.15 -34.49
C LEU A 10 46.89 18.94 -33.63
N LEU A 11 46.72 19.13 -32.32
CA LEU A 11 46.18 18.11 -31.38
C LEU A 11 44.66 18.10 -31.51
N CYS A 12 44.10 17.11 -32.21
CA CYS A 12 42.66 16.81 -32.17
C CYS A 12 42.36 16.11 -30.86
N LEU A 13 41.82 16.83 -29.87
CA LEU A 13 41.20 16.28 -28.69
C LEU A 13 39.82 15.67 -29.06
N PHE A 14 39.80 14.36 -29.29
CA PHE A 14 38.55 13.59 -29.30
C PHE A 14 38.01 13.53 -27.86
N GLY A 15 37.09 14.41 -27.55
CA GLY A 15 36.28 14.29 -26.34
C GLY A 15 35.35 13.08 -26.47
N LEU A 16 35.76 11.96 -25.87
CA LEU A 16 34.87 10.83 -25.59
C LEU A 16 33.85 11.31 -24.55
N GLY A 17 32.71 11.84 -25.03
CA GLY A 17 31.53 12.05 -24.23
C GLY A 17 31.04 10.68 -23.77
N GLN A 18 31.46 10.24 -22.59
CA GLN A 18 30.77 9.18 -21.86
C GLN A 18 29.38 9.73 -21.54
N SER A 19 28.40 9.39 -22.35
CA SER A 19 26.99 9.42 -21.92
C SER A 19 26.88 8.43 -20.74
N ALA A 20 27.07 8.95 -19.53
CA ALA A 20 26.64 8.22 -18.36
C ALA A 20 25.15 7.93 -18.59
N ALA A 21 24.82 6.66 -18.82
CA ALA A 21 23.45 6.21 -18.82
C ALA A 21 22.86 6.67 -17.48
N ARG A 22 22.00 7.68 -17.53
CA ARG A 22 21.25 8.15 -16.37
C ARG A 22 20.46 6.95 -15.92
N ALA A 23 20.83 6.34 -14.79
CA ALA A 23 20.03 5.31 -14.18
C ALA A 23 18.62 5.89 -14.08
N THR A 24 17.66 5.21 -14.67
CA THR A 24 16.25 5.62 -14.62
C THR A 24 15.91 5.77 -13.17
N GLU A 25 15.56 6.98 -12.73
CA GLU A 25 15.16 7.21 -11.34
C GLU A 25 14.00 6.27 -11.03
N PRO A 26 14.06 5.54 -9.90
CA PRO A 26 12.93 4.71 -9.50
C PRO A 26 11.74 5.65 -9.34
N SER A 27 10.70 5.43 -10.12
CA SER A 27 9.56 6.32 -10.24
C SER A 27 8.30 5.66 -9.70
N ALA A 28 7.24 6.45 -9.61
CA ALA A 28 5.89 5.96 -9.36
C ALA A 28 5.48 4.82 -10.31
N GLU A 29 6.08 4.75 -11.51
CA GLU A 29 5.81 3.71 -12.53
C GLU A 29 6.31 2.32 -12.12
N THR A 30 7.35 2.23 -11.28
CA THR A 30 7.90 0.95 -10.79
C THR A 30 7.31 0.51 -9.47
N SER A 31 6.46 1.32 -8.87
CA SER A 31 5.86 1.08 -7.55
C SER A 31 4.34 1.00 -7.62
N SER A 32 3.75 0.23 -6.74
CA SER A 32 2.29 0.13 -6.56
C SER A 32 1.94 -0.04 -5.10
N LEU A 33 0.74 0.38 -4.70
CA LEU A 33 0.21 0.06 -3.38
C LEU A 33 0.08 -1.46 -3.24
N ASP A 34 0.73 -2.02 -2.23
CA ASP A 34 0.75 -3.47 -1.99
C ASP A 34 -0.28 -3.87 -0.95
N HIS A 35 -0.14 -3.41 0.27
CA HIS A 35 -1.05 -3.76 1.37
C HIS A 35 -1.02 -2.75 2.51
N ILE A 36 -1.97 -2.93 3.44
CA ILE A 36 -1.96 -2.31 4.76
C ILE A 36 -1.91 -3.39 5.84
N LEU A 37 -1.36 -3.05 7.00
CA LEU A 37 -1.46 -3.87 8.20
C LEU A 37 -2.64 -3.36 9.04
N LEU A 38 -3.63 -4.22 9.26
CA LEU A 38 -4.79 -3.94 10.10
C LEU A 38 -4.68 -4.71 11.40
N TRP A 39 -4.47 -3.98 12.49
CA TRP A 39 -4.31 -4.54 13.82
C TRP A 39 -5.63 -4.64 14.58
N GLY A 40 -5.81 -5.74 15.28
CA GLY A 40 -6.90 -5.97 16.20
C GLY A 40 -6.47 -6.73 17.44
N HIS A 41 -7.33 -6.70 18.47
CA HIS A 41 -7.07 -7.43 19.71
C HIS A 41 -7.27 -8.94 19.56
N ASP A 42 -8.14 -9.33 18.63
CA ASP A 42 -8.51 -10.72 18.36
C ASP A 42 -8.63 -10.95 16.86
N ILE A 43 -7.83 -11.88 16.33
CA ILE A 43 -7.79 -12.19 14.89
C ILE A 43 -9.10 -12.84 14.41
N ASP A 44 -9.81 -13.57 15.28
CA ASP A 44 -11.10 -14.19 14.95
C ASP A 44 -12.21 -13.14 14.89
N GLN A 45 -12.18 -12.15 15.78
CA GLN A 45 -13.09 -11.01 15.72
C GLN A 45 -12.87 -10.19 14.46
N LEU A 46 -11.61 -9.84 14.11
CA LEU A 46 -11.30 -9.16 12.84
C LEU A 46 -11.83 -9.96 11.65
N THR A 47 -11.58 -11.27 11.64
CA THR A 47 -12.08 -12.16 10.59
C THR A 47 -13.60 -12.13 10.47
N ALA A 48 -14.31 -12.23 11.59
CA ALA A 48 -15.77 -12.22 11.62
C ALA A 48 -16.33 -10.89 11.07
N ILE A 49 -15.75 -9.75 11.44
CA ILE A 49 -16.18 -8.45 10.92
C ILE A 49 -16.00 -8.41 9.40
N LEU A 50 -14.83 -8.77 8.90
CA LEU A 50 -14.55 -8.70 7.47
C LEU A 50 -15.36 -9.70 6.66
N THR A 51 -15.58 -10.92 7.18
CA THR A 51 -16.35 -11.95 6.44
C THR A 51 -17.83 -11.76 6.56
N VAL A 52 -18.37 -11.62 7.77
CA VAL A 52 -19.80 -11.60 8.01
C VAL A 52 -20.39 -10.23 7.68
N LYS A 53 -19.80 -9.16 8.23
CA LYS A 53 -20.36 -7.82 8.05
C LYS A 53 -20.01 -7.19 6.69
N LEU A 54 -18.82 -7.45 6.15
CA LEU A 54 -18.37 -6.80 4.92
C LEU A 54 -18.41 -7.71 3.68
N GLY A 55 -18.47 -9.04 3.83
CA GLY A 55 -18.50 -9.97 2.71
C GLY A 55 -17.13 -10.18 2.04
N LEU A 56 -16.05 -9.84 2.74
CA LEU A 56 -14.69 -10.08 2.28
C LEU A 56 -14.26 -11.50 2.64
N GLN A 57 -13.59 -12.20 1.74
CA GLN A 57 -13.03 -13.50 2.03
C GLN A 57 -11.69 -13.36 2.75
N VAL A 58 -11.59 -13.89 3.96
CA VAL A 58 -10.37 -13.94 4.75
C VAL A 58 -9.73 -15.33 4.63
N ARG A 59 -8.45 -15.38 4.34
CA ARG A 59 -7.65 -16.62 4.27
C ARG A 59 -6.73 -16.71 5.48
N PRO A 60 -6.51 -17.92 5.99
CA PRO A 60 -5.59 -18.13 7.11
C PRO A 60 -4.17 -17.76 6.68
N GLY A 61 -3.46 -17.10 7.56
CA GLY A 61 -2.03 -16.88 7.52
C GLY A 61 -1.33 -17.80 8.51
N ARG A 62 -0.31 -17.27 9.18
CA ARG A 62 0.51 -17.97 10.15
C ARG A 62 0.47 -17.27 11.50
N ASN A 63 1.11 -17.88 12.48
CA ASN A 63 1.33 -17.28 13.79
C ASN A 63 2.84 -17.38 14.14
N PRO A 64 3.70 -16.68 13.38
CA PRO A 64 5.13 -16.72 13.64
C PRO A 64 5.43 -15.99 14.95
N GLY A 65 5.94 -16.73 15.93
CA GLY A 65 6.44 -16.12 17.16
C GLY A 65 5.42 -15.38 18.01
N GLY A 66 4.10 -15.64 17.83
CA GLY A 66 3.05 -15.04 18.64
C GLY A 66 2.33 -13.86 17.99
N VAL A 67 2.60 -13.59 16.71
CA VAL A 67 1.79 -12.68 15.89
C VAL A 67 0.96 -13.53 14.95
N ALA A 68 -0.36 -13.57 15.18
CA ALA A 68 -1.29 -14.22 14.25
C ALA A 68 -1.58 -13.29 13.09
N ASN A 69 -1.49 -13.79 11.86
CA ASN A 69 -1.88 -13.03 10.67
C ASN A 69 -2.88 -13.79 9.80
N ARG A 70 -3.67 -13.02 9.04
CA ARG A 70 -4.61 -13.50 8.01
C ARG A 70 -4.65 -12.50 6.87
N TYR A 71 -5.17 -12.91 5.71
CA TYR A 71 -5.12 -12.11 4.50
C TYR A 71 -6.47 -11.98 3.81
N VAL A 72 -6.80 -10.77 3.37
CA VAL A 72 -7.85 -10.49 2.40
C VAL A 72 -7.16 -10.15 1.08
N ARG A 73 -7.08 -11.12 0.16
CA ARG A 73 -6.34 -10.99 -1.11
C ARG A 73 -7.23 -10.46 -2.22
N MET A 74 -6.85 -9.37 -2.84
CA MET A 74 -7.58 -8.78 -3.96
C MET A 74 -7.15 -9.37 -5.32
N SER A 75 -8.00 -9.21 -6.33
CA SER A 75 -7.77 -9.76 -7.69
C SER A 75 -6.54 -9.17 -8.37
N ASP A 76 -6.19 -7.93 -8.05
CA ASP A 76 -5.03 -7.21 -8.60
C ASP A 76 -3.71 -7.50 -7.86
N GLY A 77 -3.74 -8.34 -6.82
CA GLY A 77 -2.58 -8.73 -6.04
C GLY A 77 -2.32 -7.86 -4.81
N SER A 78 -3.06 -6.77 -4.62
CA SER A 78 -3.06 -6.04 -3.34
C SER A 78 -3.80 -6.83 -2.27
N TYR A 79 -3.60 -6.48 -0.99
CA TYR A 79 -4.27 -7.20 0.10
C TYR A 79 -4.37 -6.38 1.40
N LEU A 80 -5.21 -6.82 2.31
CA LEU A 80 -5.19 -6.41 3.71
C LEU A 80 -4.53 -7.53 4.51
N GLU A 81 -3.54 -7.20 5.31
CA GLU A 81 -2.93 -8.10 6.28
C GLU A 81 -3.53 -7.82 7.66
N LEU A 82 -4.19 -8.81 8.21
CA LEU A 82 -4.80 -8.74 9.53
C LEU A 82 -3.79 -9.24 10.54
N GLU A 83 -3.60 -8.50 11.62
CA GLU A 83 -2.60 -8.79 12.63
C GLU A 83 -3.21 -8.78 14.03
N SER A 84 -2.78 -9.74 14.86
CA SER A 84 -3.10 -9.77 16.28
C SER A 84 -1.98 -10.40 17.08
N ILE A 85 -1.65 -9.80 18.23
CA ILE A 85 -0.61 -10.32 19.11
C ILE A 85 -1.22 -11.32 20.06
N THR A 86 -0.84 -12.58 19.89
CA THR A 86 -1.32 -13.69 20.72
C THR A 86 -0.43 -13.94 21.94
N ARG A 87 0.84 -13.56 21.86
CA ARG A 87 1.81 -13.59 22.97
C ARG A 87 2.95 -12.61 22.69
N PRO A 88 3.60 -12.06 23.73
CA PRO A 88 4.81 -11.25 23.56
C PRO A 88 5.89 -11.99 22.78
N ASN A 89 6.50 -11.32 21.80
CA ASN A 89 7.59 -11.87 21.01
C ASN A 89 8.77 -10.88 20.99
N PRO A 90 9.91 -11.20 21.66
CA PRO A 90 11.09 -10.33 21.66
C PRO A 90 11.75 -10.22 20.28
N ASP A 91 11.54 -11.23 19.41
CA ASP A 91 12.13 -11.30 18.07
C ASP A 91 11.20 -10.72 16.98
N MET A 92 10.14 -10.02 17.40
CA MET A 92 9.25 -9.32 16.47
C MET A 92 10.05 -8.34 15.62
N ASP A 93 9.72 -8.27 14.33
CA ASP A 93 10.39 -7.37 13.42
C ASP A 93 10.24 -5.89 13.88
N PRO A 94 11.21 -5.02 13.55
CA PRO A 94 11.20 -3.64 14.03
C PRO A 94 9.95 -2.83 13.60
N GLY A 95 9.39 -3.11 12.41
CA GLY A 95 8.16 -2.46 11.93
C GLY A 95 6.95 -2.85 12.77
N MET A 96 6.76 -4.14 13.01
CA MET A 96 5.70 -4.66 13.88
C MET A 96 5.83 -4.17 15.32
N ARG A 97 7.07 -4.05 15.85
CA ARG A 97 7.28 -3.45 17.19
C ARG A 97 6.88 -1.99 17.26
N ALA A 98 7.21 -1.22 16.23
CA ALA A 98 6.81 0.18 16.14
C ALA A 98 5.28 0.31 16.10
N ASP A 99 4.60 -0.51 15.32
CA ASP A 99 3.14 -0.56 15.25
C ASP A 99 2.53 -0.94 16.61
N GLN A 100 3.06 -1.98 17.25
CA GLN A 100 2.61 -2.41 18.58
C GLN A 100 2.73 -1.27 19.61
N ALA A 101 3.84 -0.55 19.61
CA ALA A 101 4.04 0.58 20.52
C ALA A 101 3.04 1.72 20.28
N MET A 102 2.64 1.95 19.02
CA MET A 102 1.66 2.96 18.65
C MET A 102 0.20 2.53 18.91
N LEU A 103 -0.04 1.23 18.96
CA LEU A 103 -1.38 0.66 19.10
C LEU A 103 -1.83 0.50 20.57
N HIS A 104 -1.05 0.88 21.57
CA HIS A 104 -1.37 0.72 22.99
C HIS A 104 -2.86 0.90 23.29
N GLY A 105 -3.64 -0.20 23.12
CA GLY A 105 -5.08 -0.24 23.33
C GLY A 105 -5.96 0.32 22.19
N SER A 106 -5.44 0.66 21.02
CA SER A 106 -6.23 1.10 19.88
C SER A 106 -6.21 0.09 18.73
N LEU A 107 -7.37 -0.04 18.06
CA LEU A 107 -7.53 -0.78 16.81
C LEU A 107 -7.09 0.11 15.65
N GLY A 108 -6.79 -0.47 14.49
CA GLY A 108 -6.62 0.28 13.26
C GLY A 108 -5.38 -0.06 12.49
N SER A 109 -4.97 0.85 11.63
CA SER A 109 -3.80 0.70 10.77
C SER A 109 -2.88 1.92 10.91
N ARG A 110 -1.57 1.63 10.94
CA ARG A 110 -0.52 2.65 10.99
C ARG A 110 0.49 2.47 9.88
N THR A 111 0.49 1.30 9.25
CA THR A 111 1.54 0.86 8.34
C THR A 111 0.94 0.40 7.03
N PHE A 112 1.61 0.79 5.95
CA PHE A 112 1.30 0.33 4.60
C PHE A 112 2.58 0.04 3.82
N GLY A 113 2.47 -0.89 2.86
CA GLY A 113 3.54 -1.31 1.99
C GLY A 113 3.37 -0.83 0.56
N LEU A 114 4.46 -0.41 -0.05
CA LEU A 114 4.57 -0.16 -1.49
C LEU A 114 5.42 -1.26 -2.12
N ARG A 115 4.84 -1.99 -3.07
CA ARG A 115 5.60 -2.94 -3.89
C ARG A 115 6.43 -2.17 -4.91
N THR A 116 7.68 -2.58 -5.08
CA THR A 116 8.53 -2.08 -6.16
C THR A 116 9.29 -3.22 -6.82
N SER A 117 9.44 -3.18 -8.14
CA SER A 117 10.29 -4.14 -8.87
C SER A 117 11.78 -3.80 -8.81
N ALA A 118 12.15 -2.68 -8.20
CA ALA A 118 13.50 -2.13 -8.15
C ALA A 118 13.91 -1.76 -6.71
N LEU A 119 13.76 -2.71 -5.77
CA LEU A 119 13.91 -2.46 -4.32
C LEU A 119 15.28 -1.86 -3.96
N ASP A 120 16.36 -2.44 -4.51
CA ASP A 120 17.73 -1.99 -4.21
C ASP A 120 17.97 -0.56 -4.76
N GLN A 121 17.49 -0.26 -5.98
CA GLN A 121 17.62 1.06 -6.59
C GLN A 121 16.78 2.09 -5.82
N MET A 122 15.55 1.73 -5.43
CA MET A 122 14.68 2.59 -4.62
C MET A 122 15.37 2.93 -3.29
N ARG A 123 15.94 1.94 -2.61
CA ARG A 123 16.66 2.17 -1.36
C ARG A 123 17.84 3.15 -1.54
N LEU A 124 18.65 2.96 -2.58
CA LEU A 124 19.80 3.83 -2.88
C LEU A 124 19.35 5.26 -3.22
N PHE A 125 18.29 5.40 -4.00
CA PHE A 125 17.69 6.69 -4.30
C PHE A 125 17.24 7.41 -3.02
N LEU A 126 16.51 6.73 -2.14
CA LEU A 126 16.02 7.32 -0.89
C LEU A 126 17.15 7.68 0.08
N LEU A 127 18.24 6.91 0.09
CA LEU A 127 19.45 7.29 0.82
C LEU A 127 20.07 8.59 0.28
N HIS A 128 20.14 8.72 -1.04
CA HIS A 128 20.61 9.95 -1.69
C HIS A 128 19.74 11.15 -1.34
N GLU A 129 18.43 10.94 -1.26
CA GLU A 129 17.46 11.97 -0.84
C GLU A 129 17.48 12.25 0.69
N GLY A 130 18.34 11.57 1.45
CA GLY A 130 18.48 11.78 2.90
C GLY A 130 17.29 11.28 3.72
N LEU A 131 16.59 10.24 3.27
CA LEU A 131 15.41 9.68 3.94
C LEU A 131 15.73 8.50 4.87
N ASN A 132 16.99 8.08 4.98
CA ASN A 132 17.49 7.05 5.91
C ASN A 132 16.68 5.74 5.94
N PRO A 133 16.52 5.05 4.78
CA PRO A 133 15.91 3.73 4.77
C PRO A 133 16.80 2.71 5.51
N THR A 134 16.19 1.76 6.21
CA THR A 134 16.89 0.67 6.90
C THR A 134 17.67 -0.21 5.93
N ALA A 135 18.48 -1.13 6.45
CA ALA A 135 18.97 -2.25 5.66
C ALA A 135 17.80 -3.09 5.12
N ILE A 136 18.03 -3.78 4.00
CA ILE A 136 17.03 -4.70 3.45
C ILE A 136 16.92 -5.91 4.39
N PHE A 137 15.70 -6.16 4.83
CA PHE A 137 15.30 -7.34 5.58
C PHE A 137 14.64 -8.35 4.62
N SER A 138 14.83 -9.65 4.88
CA SER A 138 14.35 -10.71 3.99
C SER A 138 13.63 -11.79 4.76
N ALA A 139 12.70 -12.49 4.10
CA ALA A 139 12.10 -13.69 4.62
C ALA A 139 13.17 -14.71 5.03
N SER A 140 12.97 -15.39 6.15
CA SER A 140 13.88 -16.43 6.61
C SER A 140 13.95 -17.58 5.59
N PRO A 141 15.15 -18.12 5.30
CA PRO A 141 15.29 -19.33 4.47
C PRO A 141 14.59 -20.55 5.06
N THR A 142 14.37 -20.55 6.38
CA THR A 142 13.68 -21.62 7.11
C THR A 142 12.18 -21.41 7.20
N ASP A 143 11.67 -20.32 6.66
CA ASP A 143 10.23 -20.09 6.55
C ASP A 143 9.57 -21.23 5.76
N PRO A 144 8.52 -21.90 6.29
CA PRO A 144 7.86 -23.03 5.60
C PRO A 144 7.36 -22.72 4.20
N ASP A 145 7.01 -21.45 3.92
CA ASP A 145 6.72 -20.97 2.57
C ASP A 145 7.96 -20.43 1.86
N GLY A 146 9.09 -20.40 2.56
CA GLY A 146 10.38 -20.05 2.01
C GLY A 146 10.81 -21.13 1.02
N ALA A 147 11.55 -20.70 0.01
CA ALA A 147 12.01 -21.62 -1.02
C ALA A 147 13.20 -22.50 -0.57
N GLY A 148 13.60 -22.45 0.70
CA GLY A 148 14.78 -23.11 1.23
C GLY A 148 16.07 -22.32 0.96
N PRO A 149 17.21 -22.79 1.50
CA PRO A 149 18.46 -22.02 1.51
C PRO A 149 19.09 -21.80 0.11
N SER A 150 18.64 -22.54 -0.90
CA SER A 150 19.16 -22.46 -2.27
C SER A 150 18.33 -21.57 -3.21
N LYS A 151 17.24 -20.97 -2.73
CA LYS A 151 16.36 -20.11 -3.52
C LYS A 151 16.32 -18.68 -2.96
N PRO A 152 15.96 -17.68 -3.78
CA PRO A 152 15.79 -16.31 -3.31
C PRO A 152 14.78 -16.24 -2.17
N PRO A 153 14.94 -15.31 -1.23
CA PRO A 153 13.91 -15.03 -0.22
C PRO A 153 12.55 -14.75 -0.89
N ARG A 154 11.48 -15.27 -0.30
CA ARG A 154 10.13 -15.09 -0.83
C ARG A 154 9.77 -13.61 -0.97
N TRP A 155 10.20 -12.80 -0.03
CA TRP A 155 10.06 -11.35 -0.05
C TRP A 155 11.29 -10.68 0.58
N ARG A 156 11.56 -9.45 0.17
CA ARG A 156 12.54 -8.55 0.75
C ARG A 156 11.88 -7.20 0.96
N LEU A 157 12.21 -6.52 2.04
CA LEU A 157 11.67 -5.19 2.34
C LEU A 157 12.71 -4.31 3.03
N PHE A 158 12.49 -3.01 2.97
CA PHE A 158 13.07 -2.04 3.88
C PHE A 158 12.00 -1.06 4.38
N ALA A 159 12.18 -0.59 5.59
CA ALA A 159 11.39 0.48 6.20
C ALA A 159 12.28 1.73 6.41
N PHE A 160 11.96 2.57 7.37
CA PHE A 160 12.73 3.77 7.69
C PHE A 160 13.09 3.78 9.17
N GLU A 161 14.31 4.25 9.50
CA GLU A 161 14.72 4.46 10.89
C GLU A 161 13.86 5.53 11.56
N HIS A 162 13.54 6.58 10.80
CA HIS A 162 12.58 7.62 11.16
C HIS A 162 11.58 7.73 10.03
N GLN A 163 10.31 7.49 10.36
CA GLN A 163 9.25 7.50 9.35
C GLN A 163 9.17 8.87 8.66
N PRO A 164 9.26 8.92 7.33
CA PRO A 164 9.21 10.18 6.58
C PRO A 164 7.80 10.77 6.51
N LEU A 165 6.79 9.97 6.78
CA LEU A 165 5.37 10.31 6.72
C LEU A 165 4.74 10.27 8.11
N SER A 166 3.51 10.75 8.19
CA SER A 166 2.67 10.64 9.38
C SER A 166 2.20 9.20 9.67
N SER A 167 2.37 8.28 8.72
CA SER A 167 2.13 6.84 8.84
C SER A 167 3.40 6.07 8.50
N ASN A 168 3.51 4.84 8.99
CA ASN A 168 4.65 3.99 8.70
C ASN A 168 4.58 3.48 7.26
N LEU A 169 5.69 3.60 6.55
CA LEU A 169 5.85 3.14 5.18
C LEU A 169 6.99 2.13 5.10
N PHE A 170 6.82 1.08 4.31
CA PHE A 170 7.90 0.22 3.85
C PHE A 170 7.79 -0.06 2.35
N PHE A 171 8.92 -0.43 1.75
CA PHE A 171 8.97 -0.90 0.37
C PHE A 171 9.27 -2.39 0.37
N ILE A 172 8.61 -3.14 -0.54
CA ILE A 172 8.71 -4.60 -0.61
C ILE A 172 8.84 -5.07 -2.05
N ASP A 173 9.63 -6.13 -2.26
CA ASP A 173 9.61 -6.93 -3.48
C ASP A 173 9.37 -8.41 -3.15
N TYR A 174 8.95 -9.16 -4.15
CA TYR A 174 8.66 -10.58 -4.03
C TYR A 174 9.42 -11.37 -5.09
N ALA A 175 10.01 -12.49 -4.68
CA ALA A 175 10.55 -13.45 -5.63
C ALA A 175 9.42 -14.07 -6.47
N SER A 176 9.72 -14.35 -7.72
CA SER A 176 8.82 -15.13 -8.58
C SER A 176 8.56 -16.50 -7.95
N VAL A 177 7.31 -16.92 -7.96
CA VAL A 177 6.89 -18.21 -7.41
C VAL A 177 6.45 -19.12 -8.54
N ASP A 178 6.85 -20.40 -8.48
CA ASP A 178 6.40 -21.38 -9.46
C ASP A 178 4.87 -21.49 -9.44
N ALA A 179 4.25 -21.16 -10.56
CA ALA A 179 2.80 -21.20 -10.75
C ALA A 179 2.37 -22.64 -11.11
N THR A 180 2.14 -23.47 -10.10
CA THR A 180 1.49 -24.76 -10.36
C THR A 180 -0.01 -24.56 -10.58
N PRO A 181 -0.70 -25.40 -11.40
CA PRO A 181 -2.14 -25.28 -11.64
C PRO A 181 -2.97 -25.28 -10.34
N ALA A 182 -2.60 -26.13 -9.36
CA ALA A 182 -3.27 -26.20 -8.08
C ALA A 182 -3.14 -24.90 -7.28
N ARG A 183 -1.94 -24.32 -7.25
CA ARG A 183 -1.67 -23.04 -6.57
C ARG A 183 -2.40 -21.88 -7.25
N MET A 184 -2.44 -21.86 -8.57
CA MET A 184 -3.19 -20.84 -9.32
C MET A 184 -4.69 -20.93 -9.04
N ALA A 185 -5.25 -22.14 -8.97
CA ALA A 185 -6.66 -22.34 -8.65
C ALA A 185 -6.98 -21.90 -7.20
N ASP A 186 -6.14 -22.24 -6.23
CA ASP A 186 -6.32 -21.80 -4.84
C ASP A 186 -6.20 -20.28 -4.70
N ASP A 187 -5.23 -19.66 -5.38
CA ASP A 187 -5.07 -18.20 -5.37
C ASP A 187 -6.26 -17.50 -6.04
N GLN A 188 -6.79 -18.05 -7.12
CA GLN A 188 -8.00 -17.54 -7.77
C GLN A 188 -9.21 -17.58 -6.82
N VAL A 189 -9.42 -18.71 -6.13
CA VAL A 189 -10.49 -18.85 -5.15
C VAL A 189 -10.28 -17.88 -3.99
N ALA A 190 -9.03 -17.67 -3.53
CA ALA A 190 -8.70 -16.77 -2.44
C ALA A 190 -9.04 -15.30 -2.72
N ARG A 191 -9.18 -14.92 -4.00
CA ARG A 191 -9.49 -13.56 -4.47
C ARG A 191 -10.96 -13.36 -4.84
N MET A 192 -11.80 -14.34 -4.60
CA MET A 192 -13.24 -14.26 -4.88
C MET A 192 -13.99 -13.81 -3.62
N HIS A 193 -14.47 -12.59 -3.63
CA HIS A 193 -15.20 -12.01 -2.50
C HIS A 193 -16.72 -12.07 -2.73
N PRO A 194 -17.50 -12.51 -1.71
CA PRO A 194 -18.97 -12.50 -1.79
C PRO A 194 -19.58 -11.13 -2.10
N ASP A 195 -18.97 -10.03 -1.62
CA ASP A 195 -19.37 -8.65 -1.87
C ASP A 195 -18.93 -8.10 -3.24
N SER A 196 -18.20 -8.90 -4.03
CA SER A 196 -17.61 -8.53 -5.32
C SER A 196 -16.39 -7.62 -5.29
N ALA A 197 -15.69 -7.49 -4.16
CA ALA A 197 -14.43 -6.75 -4.06
C ALA A 197 -13.37 -7.29 -5.03
N ARG A 198 -12.54 -6.37 -5.57
CA ARG A 198 -11.53 -6.69 -6.59
C ARG A 198 -10.17 -6.10 -6.29
N GLU A 199 -10.11 -4.92 -5.72
CA GLU A 199 -8.84 -4.22 -5.53
C GLU A 199 -8.85 -3.29 -4.32
N LEU A 200 -7.69 -3.11 -3.71
CA LEU A 200 -7.40 -2.01 -2.80
C LEU A 200 -6.99 -0.81 -3.66
N SER A 201 -7.95 0.08 -3.93
CA SER A 201 -7.76 1.18 -4.88
C SER A 201 -7.04 2.38 -4.28
N ALA A 202 -7.20 2.60 -2.96
CA ALA A 202 -6.55 3.71 -2.28
C ALA A 202 -6.39 3.48 -0.77
N ILE A 203 -5.46 4.24 -0.19
CA ILE A 203 -5.35 4.44 1.27
C ILE A 203 -5.50 5.92 1.61
N TRP A 204 -5.98 6.21 2.82
CA TRP A 204 -6.18 7.56 3.34
C TRP A 204 -5.29 7.77 4.57
N LEU A 205 -4.21 8.51 4.41
CA LEU A 205 -3.31 8.89 5.50
C LEU A 205 -3.88 10.12 6.20
N LEU A 206 -4.11 10.02 7.50
CA LEU A 206 -4.50 11.13 8.34
C LEU A 206 -3.28 11.77 8.97
N SER A 207 -3.14 13.06 8.80
CA SER A 207 -2.00 13.85 9.23
C SER A 207 -2.48 15.15 9.90
N SER A 208 -1.66 15.71 10.75
CA SER A 208 -1.84 17.09 11.20
C SER A 208 -1.36 18.11 10.15
N ASN A 209 -0.56 17.67 9.18
CA ASN A 209 0.00 18.50 8.11
C ASN A 209 0.14 17.69 6.81
N ALA A 210 -0.92 17.65 6.03
CA ALA A 210 -0.95 16.93 4.76
C ALA A 210 0.04 17.47 3.70
N ASP A 211 0.43 18.75 3.77
CA ASP A 211 1.43 19.33 2.89
C ASP A 211 2.86 18.82 3.20
N ALA A 212 3.14 18.53 4.46
CA ALA A 212 4.40 17.90 4.83
C ALA A 212 4.51 16.50 4.25
N ASP A 213 3.47 15.67 4.37
CA ASP A 213 3.45 14.33 3.78
C ASP A 213 3.55 14.39 2.24
N ARG A 214 2.84 15.34 1.60
CA ARG A 214 2.95 15.57 0.15
C ARG A 214 4.39 15.83 -0.28
N LYS A 215 5.10 16.72 0.42
CA LYS A 215 6.51 17.02 0.13
C LYS A 215 7.42 15.80 0.30
N GLN A 216 7.14 14.94 1.27
CA GLN A 216 7.91 13.71 1.42
C GLN A 216 7.63 12.71 0.28
N PHE A 217 6.37 12.57 -0.18
CA PHE A 217 6.07 11.77 -1.37
C PHE A 217 6.80 12.30 -2.61
N GLU A 218 6.85 13.62 -2.79
CA GLU A 218 7.63 14.23 -3.90
C GLU A 218 9.12 13.90 -3.80
N ARG A 219 9.71 13.96 -2.61
CA ARG A 219 11.12 13.55 -2.37
C ARG A 219 11.34 12.06 -2.63
N MET A 220 10.34 11.22 -2.41
CA MET A 220 10.38 9.79 -2.73
C MET A 220 10.15 9.49 -4.22
N GLY A 221 10.03 10.52 -5.08
CA GLY A 221 9.83 10.37 -6.51
C GLY A 221 8.36 10.24 -6.95
N PHE A 222 7.39 10.38 -6.03
CA PHE A 222 5.97 10.37 -6.36
C PHE A 222 5.48 11.79 -6.62
N THR A 223 5.56 12.23 -7.84
CA THR A 223 5.24 13.61 -8.27
C THR A 223 3.79 13.73 -8.75
N GLY A 224 3.36 14.98 -9.03
CA GLY A 224 2.04 15.23 -9.62
C GLY A 224 0.89 15.18 -8.61
N ALA A 225 1.16 15.45 -7.33
CA ALA A 225 0.12 15.50 -6.32
C ALA A 225 -0.95 16.56 -6.63
N ALA A 226 -2.22 16.18 -6.54
CA ALA A 226 -3.36 17.06 -6.76
C ALA A 226 -4.14 17.29 -5.46
N ARG A 227 -4.80 18.44 -5.35
CA ARG A 227 -5.66 18.77 -4.21
C ARG A 227 -6.90 17.89 -4.18
N VAL A 228 -7.36 17.57 -2.98
CA VAL A 228 -8.61 16.83 -2.75
C VAL A 228 -9.35 17.39 -1.54
N ARG A 229 -10.66 17.28 -1.58
CA ARG A 229 -11.54 17.49 -0.44
C ARG A 229 -12.47 16.28 -0.31
N MET A 230 -12.61 15.79 0.91
CA MET A 230 -13.48 14.67 1.27
C MET A 230 -14.53 15.17 2.29
N PRO A 231 -15.64 15.75 1.83
CA PRO A 231 -16.65 16.36 2.72
C PRO A 231 -17.24 15.37 3.71
N GLN A 232 -17.39 14.09 3.32
CA GLN A 232 -17.93 13.02 4.16
C GLN A 232 -17.03 12.72 5.40
N LEU A 233 -15.77 13.15 5.37
CA LEU A 233 -14.82 13.02 6.47
C LEU A 233 -14.55 14.34 7.18
N ALA A 234 -15.05 15.47 6.66
CA ALA A 234 -14.60 16.81 6.99
C ALA A 234 -13.06 16.93 6.88
N ALA A 235 -12.52 16.53 5.73
CA ALA A 235 -11.09 16.49 5.48
C ALA A 235 -10.71 17.07 4.13
N GLN A 236 -9.51 17.62 4.05
CA GLN A 236 -8.89 18.12 2.82
C GLN A 236 -7.42 17.73 2.77
N GLY A 237 -6.80 17.86 1.62
CA GLY A 237 -5.37 17.57 1.47
C GLY A 237 -4.98 17.35 0.02
N TYR A 238 -4.24 16.29 -0.20
CA TYR A 238 -3.69 15.95 -1.51
C TYR A 238 -3.84 14.45 -1.78
N TRP A 239 -3.74 14.08 -3.03
CA TRP A 239 -3.55 12.68 -3.42
C TRP A 239 -2.42 12.59 -4.45
N VAL A 240 -1.78 11.45 -4.48
CA VAL A 240 -0.72 11.10 -5.43
C VAL A 240 -1.01 9.71 -6.01
N SER A 241 -0.61 9.50 -7.27
CA SER A 241 -0.66 8.17 -7.91
C SER A 241 0.54 7.33 -7.49
N VAL A 242 0.29 6.07 -7.19
CA VAL A 242 1.31 5.03 -7.00
C VAL A 242 0.92 3.85 -7.89
N GLY A 243 1.47 3.83 -9.11
CA GLY A 243 0.94 3.02 -10.19
C GLY A 243 -0.53 3.37 -10.48
N PRO A 244 -1.44 2.40 -10.60
CA PRO A 244 -2.86 2.65 -10.83
C PRO A 244 -3.63 3.07 -9.58
N LYS A 245 -3.01 3.09 -8.42
CA LYS A 245 -3.63 3.32 -7.10
C LYS A 245 -3.43 4.76 -6.64
N ARG A 246 -4.16 5.17 -5.59
CA ARG A 246 -4.04 6.50 -5.00
C ARG A 246 -3.69 6.44 -3.51
N ILE A 247 -2.86 7.38 -3.09
CA ILE A 247 -2.61 7.65 -1.68
C ILE A 247 -3.13 9.06 -1.40
N PHE A 248 -4.09 9.16 -0.50
CA PHE A 248 -4.63 10.41 -0.02
C PHE A 248 -3.90 10.83 1.26
N MET A 249 -3.38 12.04 1.30
CA MET A 249 -2.79 12.69 2.47
C MET A 249 -3.79 13.72 2.96
N LEU A 250 -4.45 13.43 4.06
CA LEU A 250 -5.60 14.18 4.56
C LEU A 250 -5.30 14.86 5.89
N GLN A 251 -5.86 16.04 6.07
CA GLN A 251 -5.94 16.71 7.36
C GLN A 251 -7.37 17.16 7.61
N PRO A 252 -7.80 17.33 8.87
CA PRO A 252 -9.13 17.86 9.18
C PRO A 252 -9.37 19.23 8.55
N ASP A 253 -10.61 19.45 8.07
CA ASP A 253 -11.10 20.70 7.51
C ASP A 253 -12.31 21.21 8.33
N GLY A 254 -12.30 20.95 9.60
CA GLY A 254 -13.37 21.28 10.55
C GLY A 254 -13.71 20.10 11.46
N PRO A 255 -14.72 20.24 12.32
CA PRO A 255 -15.24 19.15 13.15
C PRO A 255 -15.79 18.01 12.27
N GLY A 256 -15.51 16.74 12.64
CA GLY A 256 -15.98 15.57 11.91
C GLY A 256 -15.07 14.36 12.09
N LEU A 257 -15.28 13.31 11.29
CA LEU A 257 -14.59 12.01 11.43
C LEU A 257 -13.07 12.15 11.45
N ALA A 258 -12.49 12.96 10.56
CA ALA A 258 -11.03 13.14 10.52
C ALA A 258 -10.48 13.83 11.77
N ALA A 259 -11.16 14.88 12.26
CA ALA A 259 -10.76 15.59 13.48
C ALA A 259 -10.87 14.71 14.71
N ASP A 260 -11.94 13.92 14.81
CA ASP A 260 -12.17 13.00 15.92
C ASP A 260 -11.14 11.88 15.92
N ALA A 261 -10.84 11.29 14.77
CA ALA A 261 -9.82 10.26 14.63
C ALA A 261 -8.42 10.77 14.98
N LEU A 262 -8.06 11.98 14.49
CA LEU A 262 -6.76 12.60 14.78
C LEU A 262 -6.59 12.89 16.28
N ARG A 263 -7.65 13.39 16.92
CA ARG A 263 -7.64 13.68 18.36
C ARG A 263 -7.52 12.41 19.21
N LYS A 264 -8.23 11.34 18.80
CA LYS A 264 -8.28 10.07 19.54
C LYS A 264 -7.00 9.23 19.36
N GLY A 265 -6.53 9.12 18.11
CA GLY A 265 -5.48 8.19 17.74
C GLY A 265 -4.22 8.83 17.16
N GLY A 266 -4.18 10.14 16.95
CA GLY A 266 -3.08 10.80 16.24
C GLY A 266 -3.02 10.46 14.75
N PRO A 267 -1.90 10.75 14.07
CA PRO A 267 -1.69 10.40 12.69
C PRO A 267 -1.79 8.89 12.46
N GLN A 268 -2.45 8.46 11.38
CA GLN A 268 -2.74 7.03 11.12
C GLN A 268 -3.20 6.80 9.67
N VAL A 269 -3.35 5.55 9.27
CA VAL A 269 -4.17 5.21 8.11
C VAL A 269 -5.63 5.31 8.56
N LEU A 270 -6.31 6.39 8.16
CA LEU A 270 -7.71 6.67 8.54
C LEU A 270 -8.68 5.71 7.87
N GLY A 271 -8.37 5.32 6.64
CA GLY A 271 -9.25 4.48 5.86
C GLY A 271 -8.65 3.99 4.57
N ILE A 272 -9.43 3.19 3.86
CA ILE A 272 -9.10 2.59 2.57
C ILE A 272 -10.30 2.69 1.63
N SER A 273 -10.02 2.64 0.32
CA SER A 273 -11.05 2.49 -0.71
C SER A 273 -10.90 1.13 -1.39
N ILE A 274 -11.97 0.35 -1.40
CA ILE A 274 -12.06 -0.97 -2.05
C ILE A 274 -12.90 -0.84 -3.31
N GLY A 275 -12.31 -1.17 -4.45
CA GLY A 275 -13.01 -1.25 -5.72
C GLY A 275 -13.82 -2.53 -5.85
N VAL A 276 -15.11 -2.40 -6.17
CA VAL A 276 -16.04 -3.53 -6.33
C VAL A 276 -16.59 -3.61 -7.73
N ALA A 277 -16.84 -4.83 -8.23
CA ALA A 277 -17.46 -5.05 -9.54
C ALA A 277 -18.96 -4.75 -9.53
N ASP A 278 -19.63 -4.85 -8.38
CA ASP A 278 -21.06 -4.59 -8.19
C ASP A 278 -21.26 -3.85 -6.87
N LEU A 279 -21.39 -2.51 -6.97
CA LEU A 279 -21.55 -1.63 -5.81
C LEU A 279 -22.84 -1.89 -5.04
N GLU A 280 -23.92 -2.21 -5.72
CA GLU A 280 -25.20 -2.52 -5.08
C GLU A 280 -25.14 -3.82 -4.29
N LYS A 281 -24.46 -4.83 -4.82
CA LYS A 281 -24.25 -6.09 -4.11
C LYS A 281 -23.43 -5.88 -2.84
N ALA A 282 -22.33 -5.14 -2.94
CA ALA A 282 -21.49 -4.78 -1.80
C ALA A 282 -22.29 -4.01 -0.75
N LYS A 283 -23.03 -2.97 -1.18
CA LYS A 283 -23.85 -2.15 -0.30
C LYS A 283 -24.88 -2.99 0.47
N ARG A 284 -25.66 -3.83 -0.23
CA ARG A 284 -26.64 -4.72 0.42
C ARG A 284 -26.01 -5.70 1.40
N TRP A 285 -24.77 -6.15 1.13
CA TRP A 285 -24.06 -7.02 2.05
C TRP A 285 -23.74 -6.30 3.36
N VAL A 286 -23.12 -5.12 3.25
CA VAL A 286 -22.72 -4.31 4.40
C VAL A 286 -23.93 -3.83 5.20
N GLU A 287 -25.00 -3.41 4.54
CA GLU A 287 -26.27 -3.01 5.20
C GLU A 287 -26.86 -4.14 6.05
N ARG A 288 -26.86 -5.37 5.53
CA ARG A 288 -27.30 -6.53 6.33
C ARG A 288 -26.35 -6.82 7.48
N GLY A 289 -25.05 -6.73 7.27
CA GLY A 289 -24.03 -7.03 8.28
C GLY A 289 -24.02 -6.03 9.44
N TYR A 290 -24.43 -4.79 9.17
CA TYR A 290 -24.50 -3.73 10.18
C TYR A 290 -25.93 -3.37 10.58
N GLU A 291 -26.95 -4.01 9.99
CA GLU A 291 -28.36 -3.70 10.21
C GLU A 291 -28.65 -2.19 10.06
N LYS A 292 -28.02 -1.57 9.07
CA LYS A 292 -28.04 -0.13 8.88
C LYS A 292 -28.11 0.22 7.38
N GLU A 293 -29.04 1.12 7.03
CA GLU A 293 -29.08 1.71 5.69
C GLU A 293 -27.86 2.64 5.47
N LEU A 294 -27.24 2.56 4.29
CA LEU A 294 -26.06 3.31 3.92
C LEU A 294 -26.35 4.25 2.76
N ALA A 295 -25.98 5.50 2.91
CA ALA A 295 -26.10 6.49 1.85
C ALA A 295 -24.99 6.31 0.81
N ARG A 296 -25.33 6.43 -0.47
CA ARG A 296 -24.37 6.59 -1.55
C ARG A 296 -23.94 8.03 -1.70
N TYR A 297 -22.75 8.25 -2.17
CA TYR A 297 -22.22 9.57 -2.49
C TYR A 297 -21.21 9.50 -3.65
N GLN A 298 -20.95 10.64 -4.29
CA GLN A 298 -19.89 10.76 -5.27
C GLN A 298 -18.56 10.98 -4.55
N GLY A 299 -17.77 9.91 -4.43
CA GLY A 299 -16.42 9.92 -3.85
C GLY A 299 -15.36 10.37 -4.85
N SER A 300 -14.10 10.43 -4.38
CA SER A 300 -12.96 10.79 -5.24
C SER A 300 -12.61 9.71 -6.28
N LEU A 301 -13.10 8.48 -6.09
CA LEU A 301 -12.91 7.33 -7.00
C LEU A 301 -14.19 6.98 -7.78
N GLY A 302 -15.24 7.74 -7.63
CA GLY A 302 -16.54 7.50 -8.29
C GLY A 302 -17.68 7.30 -7.29
N ASP A 303 -18.74 6.67 -7.76
CA ASP A 303 -19.90 6.34 -6.94
C ASP A 303 -19.53 5.38 -5.82
N SER A 304 -19.85 5.73 -4.59
CA SER A 304 -19.30 5.11 -3.39
C SER A 304 -20.31 5.04 -2.24
N PHE A 305 -20.04 4.22 -1.26
CA PHE A 305 -20.61 4.29 0.08
C PHE A 305 -19.52 4.01 1.15
N LEU A 306 -19.75 4.50 2.37
CA LEU A 306 -18.85 4.31 3.51
C LEU A 306 -19.44 3.27 4.46
N ALA A 307 -18.70 2.21 4.75
CA ALA A 307 -19.07 1.23 5.76
C ALA A 307 -18.79 1.77 7.17
N PRO A 308 -19.65 1.49 8.16
CA PRO A 308 -19.51 2.03 9.52
C PRO A 308 -18.51 1.20 10.36
N THR A 309 -17.28 1.06 9.88
CA THR A 309 -16.23 0.17 10.43
C THR A 309 -15.35 0.84 11.47
N GLN A 310 -15.46 2.15 11.69
CA GLN A 310 -14.56 2.91 12.56
C GLN A 310 -14.47 2.37 13.98
N ASP A 311 -15.60 2.01 14.59
CA ASP A 311 -15.63 1.51 15.96
C ASP A 311 -15.18 0.04 16.06
N ASP A 312 -15.42 -0.75 15.02
CA ASP A 312 -15.07 -2.17 14.96
C ASP A 312 -13.62 -2.44 14.59
N LEU A 313 -13.06 -1.61 13.67
CA LEU A 313 -11.75 -1.83 13.06
C LEU A 313 -10.76 -0.69 13.33
N GLY A 314 -11.19 0.44 13.88
CA GLY A 314 -10.37 1.65 13.93
C GLY A 314 -9.97 2.19 12.55
N LEU A 315 -10.67 1.73 11.49
CA LEU A 315 -10.37 2.01 10.09
C LEU A 315 -11.69 2.23 9.33
N LEU A 316 -11.77 3.28 8.55
CA LEU A 316 -12.88 3.50 7.62
C LEU A 316 -12.69 2.68 6.34
N ILE A 317 -13.76 2.10 5.81
CA ILE A 317 -13.73 1.38 4.54
C ILE A 317 -14.78 1.98 3.59
N GLU A 318 -14.29 2.57 2.51
CA GLU A 318 -15.10 3.01 1.38
C GLU A 318 -15.17 1.89 0.35
N PHE A 319 -16.37 1.59 -0.13
CA PHE A 319 -16.56 0.78 -1.33
C PHE A 319 -16.95 1.70 -2.48
N HIS A 320 -16.29 1.54 -3.64
CA HIS A 320 -16.59 2.32 -4.84
C HIS A 320 -16.76 1.43 -6.06
N ALA A 321 -17.58 1.89 -7.01
CA ALA A 321 -17.77 1.19 -8.26
C ALA A 321 -16.49 1.22 -9.10
N LEU A 322 -16.06 0.04 -9.58
CA LEU A 322 -15.03 -0.02 -10.62
C LEU A 322 -15.64 0.36 -11.98
N PRO A 323 -14.84 0.98 -12.88
CA PRO A 323 -15.28 1.21 -14.25
C PRO A 323 -15.74 -0.12 -14.89
N THR A 324 -16.91 -0.12 -15.50
CA THR A 324 -17.37 -1.27 -16.24
C THR A 324 -16.44 -1.48 -17.44
N THR A 325 -15.64 -2.52 -17.41
CA THR A 325 -14.85 -2.93 -18.57
C THR A 325 -15.82 -3.41 -19.63
N THR A 326 -16.21 -2.53 -20.54
CA THR A 326 -16.96 -2.91 -21.73
C THR A 326 -15.99 -3.73 -22.59
N ILE A 327 -16.04 -5.06 -22.47
CA ILE A 327 -15.40 -5.96 -23.43
C ILE A 327 -16.19 -5.76 -24.70
N GLY A 328 -15.75 -4.84 -25.56
CA GLY A 328 -16.27 -4.73 -26.92
C GLY A 328 -16.15 -6.10 -27.60
N PRO A 329 -17.14 -6.53 -28.42
CA PRO A 329 -17.02 -7.78 -29.14
C PRO A 329 -15.71 -7.76 -29.94
N ALA A 330 -14.90 -8.81 -29.78
CA ALA A 330 -13.67 -8.97 -30.53
C ALA A 330 -13.98 -8.81 -32.01
N PRO A 331 -13.21 -8.03 -32.79
CA PRO A 331 -13.45 -7.89 -34.21
C PRO A 331 -13.37 -9.29 -34.84
N ILE A 332 -14.50 -9.74 -35.42
CA ILE A 332 -14.57 -10.97 -36.20
C ILE A 332 -13.64 -10.74 -37.38
N ARG A 333 -12.47 -11.33 -37.36
CA ARG A 333 -11.60 -11.41 -38.54
C ARG A 333 -12.31 -12.28 -39.58
N ARG A 334 -12.78 -11.63 -40.66
CA ARG A 334 -13.21 -12.32 -41.89
C ARG A 334 -12.00 -12.68 -42.74
#